data_57867e88c2212790d86a6555a5b9def6
#
_entry.id   57867e88c2212790d86a6555a5b9def6
#
_cell.length_a   1.000
_cell.length_b   1.000
_cell.length_c   1.000
_cell.angle_alpha   90.00
_cell.angle_beta   90.00
_cell.angle_gamma   90.00
#
_symmetry.space_group_name_H-M   'P 1'
#
loop_
_entity.id
_entity.type
_entity.pdbx_description
1 polymer ?
#
loop_
_entity_poly.entity_id
_entity_poly.type
_entity_poly.pdbx_seq_one_letter_code
_entity_poly.pdbx_strand_id
1 'polypeptide(L)'
;MKTIFTYVTVLLVSVSCFAEISSTEKNALVKLNKATKGSQWINKWDLKSPVSTWYGVEIQNDKVVSIKLVNNNLNGELPAEIGNLTSLQVLNLFRNNITGVLPSSIGNLKSLTKLNIAFNQVSGALPESLGNATQLKSIEMHMNRLTGVLPVAVGNLTNLETLSLFNNEIEGQIPASYYQLKSLKVLLLNSNKLVGKLDKEVSNLTSLETLSLFENKMDGQVPFDLEKLGNLKEMNISYNMFNGLVSKNLSKLDTLNMTMVNEQGVATTLKVNIDKNSAFAADE
;
A
#
# COMPACT_ATOMS: atom_id res chain seq x y z
N MET A 1 84.02 -0.02 0.39
CA MET A 1 82.79 -0.36 -0.30
C MET A 1 81.61 0.20 0.50
N LYS A 2 80.90 1.23 0.00
CA LYS A 2 79.73 1.81 0.63
C LYS A 2 78.49 1.23 -0.04
N THR A 3 77.74 0.44 0.66
CA THR A 3 76.50 -0.14 0.20
C THR A 3 75.36 0.91 0.36
N ILE A 4 74.83 1.36 -0.77
CA ILE A 4 73.66 2.28 -0.82
C ILE A 4 72.37 1.41 -0.71
N PHE A 5 71.63 1.54 0.40
CA PHE A 5 70.29 0.98 0.54
C PHE A 5 69.28 1.95 -0.09
N THR A 6 68.69 1.56 -1.21
CA THR A 6 67.61 2.29 -1.85
C THR A 6 66.27 1.84 -1.20
N TYR A 7 65.65 2.70 -0.40
CA TYR A 7 64.28 2.47 0.10
C TYR A 7 63.28 2.80 -1.00
N VAL A 8 62.62 1.78 -1.53
CA VAL A 8 61.45 1.95 -2.39
C VAL A 8 60.21 2.12 -1.52
N THR A 9 59.75 3.37 -1.41
CA THR A 9 58.49 3.68 -0.73
C THR A 9 57.33 3.35 -1.67
N VAL A 10 56.65 2.22 -1.46
CA VAL A 10 55.42 1.88 -2.17
C VAL A 10 54.28 2.71 -1.58
N LEU A 11 53.85 3.73 -2.32
CA LEU A 11 52.68 4.54 -1.98
C LEU A 11 51.44 3.69 -2.30
N LEU A 12 50.86 3.06 -1.30
CA LEU A 12 49.53 2.41 -1.41
C LEU A 12 48.50 3.53 -1.55
N VAL A 13 48.17 3.91 -2.79
CA VAL A 13 46.98 4.70 -3.08
C VAL A 13 45.79 3.80 -2.86
N SER A 14 45.14 3.94 -1.72
CA SER A 14 43.80 3.34 -1.51
C SER A 14 42.82 4.06 -2.45
N VAL A 15 42.59 3.48 -3.61
CA VAL A 15 41.48 3.86 -4.46
C VAL A 15 40.22 3.47 -3.67
N SER A 16 39.59 4.44 -3.04
CA SER A 16 38.22 4.26 -2.51
C SER A 16 37.34 3.97 -3.72
N CYS A 17 37.16 2.69 -4.01
CA CYS A 17 36.16 2.24 -4.97
C CYS A 17 34.80 2.61 -4.35
N PHE A 18 34.30 3.81 -4.67
CA PHE A 18 32.93 4.14 -4.42
C PHE A 18 32.14 3.17 -5.29
N ALA A 19 31.58 2.17 -4.64
CA ALA A 19 30.68 1.24 -5.25
C ALA A 19 29.57 2.02 -5.97
N GLU A 20 29.54 1.94 -7.29
CA GLU A 20 28.59 2.68 -8.12
C GLU A 20 27.47 1.74 -8.54
N ILE A 21 26.22 2.16 -8.29
CA ILE A 21 25.04 1.40 -8.75
C ILE A 21 25.10 1.18 -10.26
N SER A 22 24.40 0.18 -10.74
CA SER A 22 24.34 -0.11 -12.18
C SER A 22 23.81 1.08 -12.99
N SER A 23 24.26 1.19 -14.24
CA SER A 23 23.79 2.23 -15.17
C SER A 23 22.26 2.17 -15.36
N THR A 24 21.67 0.98 -15.29
CA THR A 24 20.22 0.75 -15.38
C THR A 24 19.50 1.39 -14.19
N GLU A 25 20.00 1.19 -12.95
CA GLU A 25 19.39 1.78 -11.75
C GLU A 25 19.56 3.30 -11.73
N LYS A 26 20.76 3.79 -12.10
CA LYS A 26 21.00 5.24 -12.23
C LYS A 26 20.07 5.87 -13.25
N ASN A 27 19.84 5.21 -14.41
CA ASN A 27 18.89 5.68 -15.41
C ASN A 27 17.47 5.73 -14.86
N ALA A 28 17.03 4.72 -14.09
CA ALA A 28 15.70 4.71 -13.48
C ALA A 28 15.50 5.91 -12.55
N LEU A 29 16.48 6.24 -11.71
CA LEU A 29 16.45 7.41 -10.84
C LEU A 29 16.43 8.73 -11.65
N VAL A 30 17.25 8.84 -12.70
CA VAL A 30 17.26 10.02 -13.58
C VAL A 30 15.91 10.18 -14.30
N LYS A 31 15.29 9.08 -14.72
CA LYS A 31 13.95 9.10 -15.33
C LYS A 31 12.91 9.55 -14.31
N LEU A 32 12.96 9.05 -13.07
CA LEU A 32 12.09 9.51 -11.99
C LEU A 32 12.23 11.03 -11.78
N ASN A 33 13.45 11.53 -11.67
CA ASN A 33 13.72 12.96 -11.51
C ASN A 33 13.11 13.79 -12.65
N LYS A 34 13.34 13.37 -13.92
CA LYS A 34 12.85 14.09 -15.10
C LYS A 34 11.31 14.03 -15.19
N ALA A 35 10.72 12.86 -15.01
CA ALA A 35 9.28 12.64 -15.13
C ALA A 35 8.48 13.40 -14.05
N THR A 36 9.08 13.63 -12.89
CA THR A 36 8.44 14.33 -11.78
C THR A 36 8.98 15.75 -11.55
N LYS A 37 9.54 16.37 -12.59
CA LYS A 37 10.05 17.76 -12.61
C LYS A 37 11.08 18.02 -11.49
N GLY A 38 12.14 17.23 -11.44
CA GLY A 38 13.17 17.28 -10.39
C GLY A 38 13.79 18.67 -10.16
N SER A 39 13.81 19.55 -11.16
CA SER A 39 14.24 20.94 -11.01
C SER A 39 13.34 21.78 -10.08
N GLN A 40 12.11 21.31 -9.83
CA GLN A 40 11.11 21.96 -8.97
C GLN A 40 11.00 21.32 -7.59
N TRP A 41 11.72 20.22 -7.33
CA TRP A 41 11.71 19.55 -6.04
C TRP A 41 12.24 20.48 -4.93
N ILE A 42 11.82 20.25 -3.70
CA ILE A 42 12.35 20.97 -2.53
C ILE A 42 13.80 20.54 -2.31
N ASN A 43 14.05 19.24 -2.18
CA ASN A 43 15.38 18.65 -2.06
C ASN A 43 15.80 18.09 -3.42
N LYS A 44 16.51 18.90 -4.20
CA LYS A 44 16.90 18.57 -5.59
C LYS A 44 18.09 17.62 -5.61
N TRP A 45 18.11 16.74 -6.60
CA TRP A 45 19.32 15.96 -6.91
C TRP A 45 20.25 16.72 -7.84
N ASP A 46 21.51 16.79 -7.50
CA ASP A 46 22.55 17.13 -8.47
C ASP A 46 22.92 15.87 -9.27
N LEU A 47 22.42 15.78 -10.49
CA LEU A 47 22.59 14.60 -11.35
C LEU A 47 24.05 14.37 -11.80
N LYS A 48 24.97 15.33 -11.54
CA LYS A 48 26.41 15.19 -11.80
C LYS A 48 27.14 14.55 -10.61
N SER A 49 26.57 14.66 -9.41
CA SER A 49 27.13 14.09 -8.18
C SER A 49 26.86 12.58 -8.07
N PRO A 50 27.64 11.83 -7.29
CA PRO A 50 27.40 10.41 -7.01
C PRO A 50 25.98 10.18 -6.44
N VAL A 51 25.31 9.10 -6.86
CA VAL A 51 23.95 8.78 -6.43
C VAL A 51 23.82 8.60 -4.91
N SER A 52 24.90 8.17 -4.25
CA SER A 52 24.97 8.06 -2.80
C SER A 52 24.77 9.38 -2.05
N THR A 53 24.90 10.51 -2.75
CA THR A 53 24.65 11.85 -2.17
C THR A 53 23.24 12.38 -2.45
N TRP A 54 22.42 11.63 -3.21
CA TRP A 54 21.09 12.11 -3.59
C TRP A 54 20.12 11.95 -2.44
N TYR A 55 19.47 13.05 -2.09
CA TYR A 55 18.51 13.09 -0.99
C TYR A 55 17.47 11.97 -1.10
N GLY A 56 17.30 11.22 -0.03
CA GLY A 56 16.26 10.19 0.07
C GLY A 56 16.57 8.90 -0.68
N VAL A 57 17.75 8.75 -1.30
CA VAL A 57 18.21 7.50 -1.92
C VAL A 57 19.16 6.78 -0.96
N GLU A 58 18.85 5.51 -0.69
CA GLU A 58 19.72 4.63 0.09
C GLU A 58 20.27 3.52 -0.81
N ILE A 59 21.56 3.30 -0.73
CA ILE A 59 22.30 2.28 -1.50
C ILE A 59 22.88 1.28 -0.52
N GLN A 60 22.72 0.00 -0.83
CA GLN A 60 23.35 -1.10 -0.09
C GLN A 60 23.84 -2.15 -1.09
N ASN A 61 25.10 -2.57 -0.95
CA ASN A 61 25.73 -3.53 -1.85
C ASN A 61 25.56 -3.17 -3.34
N ASP A 62 25.84 -1.91 -3.68
CA ASP A 62 25.73 -1.35 -5.04
C ASP A 62 24.32 -1.41 -5.66
N LYS A 63 23.29 -1.49 -4.82
CA LYS A 63 21.89 -1.52 -5.22
C LYS A 63 21.11 -0.43 -4.52
N VAL A 64 20.16 0.17 -5.25
CA VAL A 64 19.18 1.08 -4.66
C VAL A 64 18.18 0.25 -3.87
N VAL A 65 18.16 0.44 -2.54
CA VAL A 65 17.27 -0.30 -1.63
C VAL A 65 16.13 0.56 -1.10
N SER A 66 16.26 1.88 -1.13
CA SER A 66 15.23 2.77 -0.59
C SER A 66 15.18 4.09 -1.36
N ILE A 67 13.96 4.55 -1.63
CA ILE A 67 13.66 5.90 -2.12
C ILE A 67 12.63 6.52 -1.18
N LYS A 68 13.02 7.60 -0.48
CA LYS A 68 12.17 8.35 0.45
C LYS A 68 12.15 9.83 0.07
N LEU A 69 11.17 10.22 -0.73
CA LEU A 69 10.99 11.60 -1.22
C LEU A 69 9.66 12.18 -0.71
N VAL A 70 9.49 12.10 0.61
CA VAL A 70 8.29 12.57 1.30
C VAL A 70 8.19 14.09 1.22
N ASN A 71 6.99 14.60 0.84
CA ASN A 71 6.70 16.04 0.82
C ASN A 71 7.77 16.86 0.08
N ASN A 72 8.17 16.40 -1.10
CA ASN A 72 9.31 16.95 -1.85
C ASN A 72 8.91 17.66 -3.17
N ASN A 73 7.61 17.94 -3.35
CA ASN A 73 7.06 18.61 -4.54
C ASN A 73 7.31 17.86 -5.85
N LEU A 74 7.29 16.52 -5.83
CA LEU A 74 7.30 15.72 -7.05
C LEU A 74 6.02 16.00 -7.84
N ASN A 75 6.15 16.39 -9.12
CA ASN A 75 5.00 16.77 -9.97
C ASN A 75 5.13 16.12 -11.34
N GLY A 76 4.26 15.18 -11.66
CA GLY A 76 4.22 14.41 -12.90
C GLY A 76 3.97 12.94 -12.63
N GLU A 77 4.36 12.07 -13.53
CA GLU A 77 4.01 10.66 -13.51
C GLU A 77 5.20 9.77 -13.08
N LEU A 78 4.88 8.61 -12.50
CA LEU A 78 5.91 7.60 -12.21
C LEU A 78 6.34 6.92 -13.51
N PRO A 79 7.65 6.94 -13.86
CA PRO A 79 8.12 6.31 -15.08
C PRO A 79 8.16 4.78 -14.93
N ALA A 80 7.97 4.07 -16.04
CA ALA A 80 8.03 2.59 -16.05
C ALA A 80 9.39 2.06 -15.61
N GLU A 81 10.45 2.83 -15.79
CA GLU A 81 11.82 2.48 -15.39
C GLU A 81 11.97 2.31 -13.86
N ILE A 82 11.00 2.76 -13.05
CA ILE A 82 11.01 2.47 -11.60
C ILE A 82 11.09 0.97 -11.33
N GLY A 83 10.49 0.14 -12.18
CA GLY A 83 10.55 -1.32 -12.09
C GLY A 83 11.93 -1.93 -12.34
N ASN A 84 12.91 -1.14 -12.78
CA ASN A 84 14.30 -1.58 -12.92
C ASN A 84 15.07 -1.59 -11.59
N LEU A 85 14.52 -1.01 -10.54
CA LEU A 85 15.11 -0.99 -9.21
C LEU A 85 14.75 -2.28 -8.44
N THR A 86 15.15 -3.43 -8.97
CA THR A 86 14.68 -4.75 -8.51
C THR A 86 15.06 -5.10 -7.06
N SER A 87 16.06 -4.42 -6.50
CA SER A 87 16.48 -4.55 -5.10
C SER A 87 15.76 -3.56 -4.17
N LEU A 88 14.88 -2.70 -4.70
CA LEU A 88 14.18 -1.68 -3.92
C LEU A 88 13.26 -2.34 -2.87
N GLN A 89 13.45 -1.98 -1.61
CA GLN A 89 12.67 -2.46 -0.47
C GLN A 89 11.64 -1.43 0.00
N VAL A 90 11.97 -0.14 -0.13
CA VAL A 90 11.09 0.96 0.30
C VAL A 90 10.94 1.98 -0.81
N LEU A 91 9.69 2.21 -1.23
CA LEU A 91 9.32 3.35 -2.07
C LEU A 91 8.33 4.21 -1.29
N ASN A 92 8.80 5.36 -0.82
CA ASN A 92 7.98 6.30 -0.06
C ASN A 92 7.98 7.68 -0.73
N LEU A 93 6.86 7.98 -1.37
CA LEU A 93 6.59 9.22 -2.10
C LEU A 93 5.39 9.97 -1.50
N PHE A 94 5.14 9.75 -0.19
CA PHE A 94 4.03 10.33 0.55
C PHE A 94 3.98 11.86 0.40
N ARG A 95 2.77 12.38 0.19
CA ARG A 95 2.49 13.81 0.18
C ARG A 95 3.28 14.58 -0.90
N ASN A 96 3.00 14.24 -2.17
CA ASN A 96 3.54 14.90 -3.34
C ASN A 96 2.41 15.26 -4.33
N ASN A 97 2.75 15.62 -5.56
CA ASN A 97 1.80 15.97 -6.63
C ASN A 97 1.91 14.96 -7.79
N ILE A 98 2.13 13.68 -7.48
CA ILE A 98 2.28 12.63 -8.50
C ILE A 98 0.91 12.37 -9.14
N THR A 99 0.90 12.37 -10.47
CA THR A 99 -0.28 12.15 -11.32
C THR A 99 -0.13 10.87 -12.16
N GLY A 100 -1.10 10.62 -13.04
CA GLY A 100 -1.07 9.46 -13.94
C GLY A 100 -1.35 8.14 -13.23
N VAL A 101 -0.98 7.03 -13.86
CA VAL A 101 -1.27 5.68 -13.36
C VAL A 101 -0.07 5.07 -12.65
N LEU A 102 -0.33 4.14 -11.74
CA LEU A 102 0.75 3.31 -11.19
C LEU A 102 1.27 2.38 -12.31
N PRO A 103 2.54 2.48 -12.72
CA PRO A 103 3.04 1.69 -13.84
C PRO A 103 3.04 0.19 -13.51
N SER A 104 2.68 -0.65 -14.48
CA SER A 104 2.65 -2.11 -14.32
C SER A 104 4.02 -2.71 -13.95
N SER A 105 5.10 -2.01 -14.27
CA SER A 105 6.46 -2.39 -13.88
C SER A 105 6.69 -2.38 -12.36
N ILE A 106 5.78 -1.82 -11.55
CA ILE A 106 5.83 -1.91 -10.08
C ILE A 106 5.90 -3.37 -9.60
N GLY A 107 5.26 -4.30 -10.34
CA GLY A 107 5.31 -5.72 -10.06
C GLY A 107 6.69 -6.38 -10.27
N ASN A 108 7.65 -5.67 -10.85
CA ASN A 108 9.03 -6.14 -11.00
C ASN A 108 9.85 -5.94 -9.71
N LEU A 109 9.37 -5.14 -8.77
CA LEU A 109 10.04 -4.82 -7.52
C LEU A 109 9.88 -5.98 -6.52
N LYS A 110 10.54 -7.10 -6.79
CA LYS A 110 10.38 -8.33 -6.01
C LYS A 110 10.85 -8.23 -4.56
N SER A 111 11.72 -7.27 -4.26
CA SER A 111 12.22 -7.01 -2.90
C SER A 111 11.40 -5.97 -2.14
N LEU A 112 10.37 -5.35 -2.79
CA LEU A 112 9.61 -4.27 -2.21
C LEU A 112 8.78 -4.75 -1.02
N THR A 113 9.03 -4.13 0.14
CA THR A 113 8.31 -4.41 1.39
C THR A 113 7.33 -3.29 1.75
N LYS A 114 7.64 -2.06 1.37
CA LYS A 114 6.78 -0.89 1.63
C LYS A 114 6.59 -0.04 0.38
N LEU A 115 5.33 0.14 0.00
CA LEU A 115 4.88 1.07 -1.04
C LEU A 115 4.00 2.13 -0.40
N ASN A 116 4.48 3.37 -0.33
CA ASN A 116 3.67 4.50 0.15
C ASN A 116 3.67 5.63 -0.87
N ILE A 117 2.51 5.84 -1.51
CA ILE A 117 2.24 6.93 -2.45
C ILE A 117 0.97 7.69 -2.00
N ALA A 118 0.62 7.62 -0.72
CA ALA A 118 -0.56 8.29 -0.18
C ALA A 118 -0.44 9.82 -0.27
N PHE A 119 -1.58 10.51 -0.30
CA PHE A 119 -1.67 11.96 -0.46
C PHE A 119 -0.98 12.43 -1.75
N ASN A 120 -1.43 11.90 -2.89
CA ASN A 120 -1.01 12.27 -4.23
C ASN A 120 -2.24 12.45 -5.14
N GLN A 121 -2.05 12.42 -6.45
CA GLN A 121 -3.12 12.52 -7.45
C GLN A 121 -3.06 11.34 -8.44
N VAL A 122 -2.53 10.18 -7.98
CA VAL A 122 -2.44 8.97 -8.80
C VAL A 122 -3.84 8.50 -9.14
N SER A 123 -4.06 8.16 -10.41
CA SER A 123 -5.38 7.83 -10.98
C SER A 123 -5.35 6.47 -11.70
N GLY A 124 -6.49 6.07 -12.24
CA GLY A 124 -6.63 4.78 -12.93
C GLY A 124 -6.63 3.59 -11.98
N ALA A 125 -6.67 2.39 -12.54
CA ALA A 125 -6.75 1.15 -11.77
C ALA A 125 -5.39 0.73 -11.21
N LEU A 126 -5.41 0.05 -10.07
CA LEU A 126 -4.25 -0.67 -9.58
C LEU A 126 -3.90 -1.81 -10.55
N PRO A 127 -2.64 -1.93 -11.00
CA PRO A 127 -2.27 -2.97 -11.95
C PRO A 127 -2.27 -4.37 -11.30
N GLU A 128 -2.75 -5.38 -12.01
CA GLU A 128 -2.69 -6.79 -11.56
C GLU A 128 -1.26 -7.24 -11.23
N SER A 129 -0.27 -6.69 -11.95
CA SER A 129 1.14 -6.98 -11.70
C SER A 129 1.61 -6.63 -10.28
N LEU A 130 0.90 -5.74 -9.56
CA LEU A 130 1.22 -5.42 -8.16
C LEU A 130 1.29 -6.68 -7.29
N GLY A 131 0.43 -7.67 -7.53
CA GLY A 131 0.45 -8.96 -6.87
C GLY A 131 1.73 -9.79 -7.08
N ASN A 132 2.60 -9.37 -8.00
CA ASN A 132 3.90 -10.00 -8.22
C ASN A 132 5.00 -9.53 -7.25
N ALA A 133 4.78 -8.44 -6.52
CA ALA A 133 5.71 -7.91 -5.51
C ALA A 133 5.47 -8.61 -4.15
N THR A 134 5.72 -9.91 -4.11
CA THR A 134 5.29 -10.82 -3.02
C THR A 134 5.93 -10.57 -1.66
N GLN A 135 6.94 -9.70 -1.56
CA GLN A 135 7.54 -9.29 -0.29
C GLN A 135 6.82 -8.09 0.36
N LEU A 136 5.79 -7.51 -0.31
CA LEU A 136 5.04 -6.38 0.23
C LEU A 136 4.39 -6.72 1.58
N LYS A 137 4.67 -5.85 2.55
CA LYS A 137 4.06 -5.82 3.88
C LYS A 137 3.11 -4.65 4.04
N SER A 138 3.36 -3.54 3.35
CA SER A 138 2.51 -2.35 3.43
C SER A 138 2.27 -1.75 2.05
N ILE A 139 1.00 -1.51 1.74
CA ILE A 139 0.53 -0.71 0.60
C ILE A 139 -0.30 0.44 1.16
N GLU A 140 0.20 1.66 1.01
CA GLU A 140 -0.44 2.88 1.45
C GLU A 140 -0.61 3.81 0.24
N MET A 141 -1.83 3.86 -0.33
CA MET A 141 -2.18 4.70 -1.49
C MET A 141 -3.49 5.48 -1.27
N HIS A 142 -3.86 5.68 0.01
CA HIS A 142 -5.02 6.48 0.38
C HIS A 142 -4.89 7.94 -0.04
N MET A 143 -6.03 8.65 -0.14
CA MET A 143 -6.05 10.06 -0.55
C MET A 143 -5.40 10.26 -1.92
N ASN A 144 -5.91 9.52 -2.92
CA ASN A 144 -5.55 9.59 -4.33
C ASN A 144 -6.83 9.68 -5.19
N ARG A 145 -6.72 9.37 -6.49
CA ARG A 145 -7.83 9.34 -7.46
C ARG A 145 -7.91 7.97 -8.15
N LEU A 146 -7.58 6.91 -7.41
CA LEU A 146 -7.61 5.54 -7.96
C LEU A 146 -9.04 5.15 -8.32
N THR A 147 -9.20 4.51 -9.49
CA THR A 147 -10.49 4.06 -10.05
C THR A 147 -10.44 2.57 -10.38
N GLY A 148 -11.54 2.05 -10.92
CA GLY A 148 -11.63 0.63 -11.33
C GLY A 148 -11.73 -0.31 -10.13
N VAL A 149 -11.53 -1.60 -10.38
CA VAL A 149 -11.73 -2.65 -9.39
C VAL A 149 -10.44 -3.01 -8.65
N LEU A 150 -10.59 -3.60 -7.48
CA LEU A 150 -9.47 -4.18 -6.72
C LEU A 150 -8.88 -5.36 -7.49
N PRO A 151 -7.55 -5.38 -7.80
CA PRO A 151 -6.94 -6.45 -8.57
C PRO A 151 -6.92 -7.77 -7.79
N VAL A 152 -7.39 -8.86 -8.41
CA VAL A 152 -7.43 -10.19 -7.77
C VAL A 152 -6.05 -10.64 -7.30
N ALA A 153 -5.01 -10.29 -8.04
CA ALA A 153 -3.64 -10.72 -7.76
C ALA A 153 -3.05 -10.14 -6.46
N VAL A 154 -3.64 -9.08 -5.87
CA VAL A 154 -3.21 -8.59 -4.54
C VAL A 154 -3.40 -9.67 -3.47
N GLY A 155 -4.35 -10.59 -3.65
CA GLY A 155 -4.50 -11.76 -2.79
C GLY A 155 -3.27 -12.70 -2.74
N ASN A 156 -2.32 -12.56 -3.66
CA ASN A 156 -1.05 -13.32 -3.64
C ASN A 156 -0.03 -12.76 -2.63
N LEU A 157 -0.28 -11.58 -2.07
CA LEU A 157 0.64 -10.88 -1.17
C LEU A 157 0.51 -11.41 0.27
N THR A 158 0.86 -12.66 0.49
CA THR A 158 0.65 -13.36 1.77
C THR A 158 1.38 -12.74 2.97
N ASN A 159 2.38 -11.89 2.72
CA ASN A 159 3.11 -11.12 3.74
C ASN A 159 2.46 -9.76 4.04
N LEU A 160 1.36 -9.40 3.36
CA LEU A 160 0.74 -8.08 3.51
C LEU A 160 0.12 -7.92 4.90
N GLU A 161 0.56 -6.90 5.61
CA GLU A 161 0.10 -6.53 6.95
C GLU A 161 -0.82 -5.31 6.92
N THR A 162 -0.59 -4.38 5.98
CA THR A 162 -1.37 -3.16 5.84
C THR A 162 -1.78 -2.93 4.40
N LEU A 163 -3.09 -2.79 4.18
CA LEU A 163 -3.66 -2.32 2.92
C LEU A 163 -4.53 -1.09 3.19
N SER A 164 -4.05 0.07 2.77
CA SER A 164 -4.73 1.35 2.97
C SER A 164 -4.97 2.05 1.64
N LEU A 165 -6.22 2.01 1.18
CA LEU A 165 -6.71 2.58 -0.07
C LEU A 165 -7.88 3.55 0.14
N PHE A 166 -8.11 4.01 1.38
CA PHE A 166 -9.25 4.88 1.69
C PHE A 166 -9.18 6.21 0.92
N ASN A 167 -10.33 6.83 0.75
CA ASN A 167 -10.46 8.12 0.06
C ASN A 167 -9.89 8.06 -1.38
N ASN A 168 -10.50 7.17 -2.17
CA ASN A 168 -10.26 6.98 -3.60
C ASN A 168 -11.61 6.83 -4.33
N GLU A 169 -11.60 6.39 -5.58
CA GLU A 169 -12.78 6.14 -6.40
C GLU A 169 -12.88 4.67 -6.83
N ILE A 170 -12.36 3.75 -6.01
CA ILE A 170 -12.32 2.31 -6.30
C ILE A 170 -13.74 1.74 -6.23
N GLU A 171 -14.10 0.93 -7.23
CA GLU A 171 -15.43 0.35 -7.41
C GLU A 171 -15.40 -1.19 -7.44
N GLY A 172 -16.56 -1.81 -7.64
CA GLY A 172 -16.67 -3.27 -7.68
C GLY A 172 -16.64 -3.90 -6.29
N GLN A 173 -16.41 -5.20 -6.23
CA GLN A 173 -16.45 -5.98 -5.00
C GLN A 173 -15.06 -6.20 -4.42
N ILE A 174 -14.98 -6.55 -3.15
CA ILE A 174 -13.74 -7.06 -2.55
C ILE A 174 -13.51 -8.48 -3.10
N PRO A 175 -12.39 -8.74 -3.80
CA PRO A 175 -12.13 -10.07 -4.36
C PRO A 175 -11.98 -11.12 -3.26
N ALA A 176 -12.51 -12.32 -3.47
CA ALA A 176 -12.42 -13.43 -2.50
C ALA A 176 -10.95 -13.80 -2.17
N SER A 177 -10.01 -13.52 -3.07
CA SER A 177 -8.57 -13.74 -2.83
C SER A 177 -8.03 -12.90 -1.67
N TYR A 178 -8.64 -11.75 -1.35
CA TYR A 178 -8.20 -10.91 -0.24
C TYR A 178 -8.41 -11.59 1.12
N TYR A 179 -9.42 -12.44 1.23
CA TYR A 179 -9.67 -13.22 2.46
C TYR A 179 -8.62 -14.31 2.71
N GLN A 180 -7.64 -14.48 1.84
CA GLN A 180 -6.48 -15.38 2.06
C GLN A 180 -5.27 -14.66 2.68
N LEU A 181 -5.34 -13.35 2.87
CA LEU A 181 -4.27 -12.51 3.41
C LEU A 181 -4.17 -12.66 4.95
N LYS A 182 -3.78 -13.83 5.43
CA LYS A 182 -3.79 -14.17 6.86
C LYS A 182 -2.88 -13.29 7.74
N SER A 183 -1.88 -12.63 7.13
CA SER A 183 -0.99 -11.68 7.83
C SER A 183 -1.59 -10.27 7.94
N LEU A 184 -2.73 -10.00 7.29
CA LEU A 184 -3.32 -8.67 7.21
C LEU A 184 -3.85 -8.24 8.58
N LYS A 185 -3.33 -7.11 9.07
CA LYS A 185 -3.71 -6.48 10.35
C LYS A 185 -4.60 -5.27 10.14
N VAL A 186 -4.36 -4.52 9.06
CA VAL A 186 -5.07 -3.26 8.80
C VAL A 186 -5.63 -3.28 7.39
N LEU A 187 -6.96 -3.21 7.27
CA LEU A 187 -7.68 -3.09 6.00
C LEU A 187 -8.53 -1.82 6.00
N LEU A 188 -8.07 -0.80 5.29
CA LEU A 188 -8.75 0.50 5.17
C LEU A 188 -9.17 0.74 3.73
N LEU A 189 -10.45 0.52 3.43
CA LEU A 189 -11.09 0.71 2.13
C LEU A 189 -12.21 1.76 2.19
N ASN A 190 -12.31 2.48 3.29
CA ASN A 190 -13.37 3.48 3.49
C ASN A 190 -13.33 4.61 2.46
N SER A 191 -14.47 5.28 2.29
CA SER A 191 -14.63 6.41 1.37
C SER A 191 -14.19 6.04 -0.06
N ASN A 192 -14.87 5.02 -0.62
CA ASN A 192 -14.72 4.52 -1.98
C ASN A 192 -16.11 4.27 -2.61
N LYS A 193 -16.17 3.54 -3.72
CA LYS A 193 -17.41 3.19 -4.42
C LYS A 193 -17.66 1.67 -4.44
N LEU A 194 -17.13 0.95 -3.43
CA LEU A 194 -17.25 -0.50 -3.35
C LEU A 194 -18.72 -0.93 -3.20
N VAL A 195 -19.05 -2.04 -3.86
CA VAL A 195 -20.40 -2.62 -3.89
C VAL A 195 -20.37 -4.09 -3.45
N GLY A 196 -21.55 -4.70 -3.32
CA GLY A 196 -21.71 -6.12 -3.02
C GLY A 196 -21.55 -6.43 -1.55
N LYS A 197 -21.49 -7.72 -1.24
CA LYS A 197 -21.54 -8.24 0.12
C LYS A 197 -20.14 -8.33 0.75
N LEU A 198 -20.09 -8.21 2.06
CA LEU A 198 -18.94 -8.67 2.82
C LEU A 198 -19.10 -10.19 3.02
N ASP A 199 -18.20 -10.96 2.44
CA ASP A 199 -18.27 -12.42 2.47
C ASP A 199 -17.91 -12.97 3.87
N LYS A 200 -18.50 -14.12 4.26
CA LYS A 200 -18.20 -14.81 5.51
C LYS A 200 -16.73 -15.24 5.63
N GLU A 201 -16.06 -15.46 4.50
CA GLU A 201 -14.62 -15.74 4.43
C GLU A 201 -13.75 -14.60 4.98
N VAL A 202 -14.29 -13.41 5.26
CA VAL A 202 -13.60 -12.35 6.01
C VAL A 202 -13.04 -12.86 7.34
N SER A 203 -13.67 -13.86 7.95
CA SER A 203 -13.19 -14.53 9.16
C SER A 203 -11.83 -15.24 9.01
N ASN A 204 -11.37 -15.48 7.77
CA ASN A 204 -10.04 -16.04 7.50
C ASN A 204 -8.90 -15.05 7.75
N LEU A 205 -9.21 -13.76 7.86
CA LEU A 205 -8.24 -12.71 8.17
C LEU A 205 -7.87 -12.71 9.65
N THR A 206 -7.36 -13.81 10.14
CA THR A 206 -7.18 -14.08 11.58
C THR A 206 -6.26 -13.11 12.32
N SER A 207 -5.40 -12.37 11.61
CA SER A 207 -4.54 -11.33 12.19
C SER A 207 -5.18 -9.94 12.17
N LEU A 208 -6.41 -9.79 11.65
CA LEU A 208 -7.02 -8.48 11.43
C LEU A 208 -7.31 -7.78 12.75
N GLU A 209 -6.80 -6.56 12.89
CA GLU A 209 -6.96 -5.68 14.04
C GLU A 209 -7.89 -4.50 13.74
N THR A 210 -7.81 -3.96 12.52
CA THR A 210 -8.58 -2.80 12.08
C THR A 210 -9.23 -3.06 10.74
N LEU A 211 -10.55 -2.91 10.66
CA LEU A 211 -11.35 -3.00 9.44
C LEU A 211 -12.16 -1.71 9.24
N SER A 212 -11.92 -1.00 8.15
CA SER A 212 -12.76 0.14 7.77
C SER A 212 -13.29 -0.01 6.35
N LEU A 213 -14.60 -0.13 6.23
CA LEU A 213 -15.38 -0.12 4.99
C LEU A 213 -16.35 1.08 4.96
N PHE A 214 -16.23 2.00 5.92
CA PHE A 214 -17.05 3.19 6.08
C PHE A 214 -17.24 3.93 4.74
N GLU A 215 -18.43 4.45 4.51
CA GLU A 215 -18.74 5.28 3.33
C GLU A 215 -18.39 4.57 2.00
N ASN A 216 -19.16 3.52 1.72
CA ASN A 216 -19.15 2.76 0.48
C ASN A 216 -20.60 2.47 0.04
N LYS A 217 -20.79 1.58 -0.93
CA LYS A 217 -22.10 1.15 -1.42
C LYS A 217 -22.31 -0.36 -1.22
N MET A 218 -21.67 -0.92 -0.19
CA MET A 218 -21.76 -2.35 0.12
C MET A 218 -23.11 -2.68 0.72
N ASP A 219 -23.63 -3.86 0.41
CA ASP A 219 -24.97 -4.30 0.79
C ASP A 219 -24.97 -5.70 1.44
N GLY A 220 -26.17 -6.24 1.63
CA GLY A 220 -26.37 -7.56 2.20
C GLY A 220 -26.22 -7.60 3.71
N GLN A 221 -26.26 -8.80 4.27
CA GLN A 221 -26.15 -9.01 5.70
C GLN A 221 -24.69 -8.93 6.15
N VAL A 222 -24.45 -8.29 7.29
CA VAL A 222 -23.15 -8.34 7.97
C VAL A 222 -22.90 -9.76 8.45
N PRO A 223 -21.81 -10.43 8.01
CA PRO A 223 -21.59 -11.83 8.38
C PRO A 223 -21.28 -11.95 9.88
N PHE A 224 -21.98 -12.83 10.57
CA PHE A 224 -21.69 -13.15 11.98
C PHE A 224 -20.28 -13.71 12.18
N ASP A 225 -19.69 -14.28 11.14
CA ASP A 225 -18.33 -14.79 11.12
C ASP A 225 -17.25 -13.75 11.48
N LEU A 226 -17.55 -12.46 11.39
CA LEU A 226 -16.69 -11.38 11.90
C LEU A 226 -16.37 -11.55 13.40
N GLU A 227 -17.24 -12.15 14.19
CA GLU A 227 -16.99 -12.45 15.60
C GLU A 227 -15.84 -13.45 15.83
N LYS A 228 -15.49 -14.24 14.81
CA LYS A 228 -14.36 -15.16 14.87
C LYS A 228 -13.01 -14.45 14.82
N LEU A 229 -13.00 -13.16 14.45
CA LEU A 229 -11.79 -12.33 14.41
C LEU A 229 -11.39 -11.87 15.82
N GLY A 230 -10.77 -12.75 16.58
CA GLY A 230 -10.40 -12.49 17.98
C GLY A 230 -9.40 -11.35 18.19
N ASN A 231 -8.69 -10.91 17.14
CA ASN A 231 -7.75 -9.80 17.16
C ASN A 231 -8.39 -8.46 16.75
N LEU A 232 -9.65 -8.46 16.28
CA LEU A 232 -10.30 -7.25 15.79
C LEU A 232 -10.59 -6.29 16.94
N LYS A 233 -9.99 -5.11 16.88
CA LYS A 233 -10.08 -4.03 17.89
C LYS A 233 -10.97 -2.89 17.43
N GLU A 234 -10.92 -2.59 16.13
CA GLU A 234 -11.64 -1.47 15.52
C GLU A 234 -12.32 -1.93 14.24
N MET A 235 -13.60 -1.58 14.11
CA MET A 235 -14.38 -1.83 12.92
C MET A 235 -15.21 -0.60 12.61
N ASN A 236 -15.28 -0.21 11.33
CA ASN A 236 -16.23 0.77 10.88
C ASN A 236 -16.83 0.35 9.54
N ILE A 237 -18.10 -0.01 9.54
CA ILE A 237 -18.86 -0.39 8.35
C ILE A 237 -20.03 0.56 8.07
N SER A 238 -20.13 1.65 8.84
CA SER A 238 -21.20 2.64 8.71
C SER A 238 -21.21 3.33 7.35
N TYR A 239 -22.31 3.94 7.00
CA TYR A 239 -22.55 4.63 5.71
C TYR A 239 -22.36 3.69 4.51
N ASN A 240 -22.96 2.51 4.64
CA ASN A 240 -23.17 1.51 3.59
C ASN A 240 -24.65 1.13 3.53
N MET A 241 -25.00 0.17 2.70
CA MET A 241 -26.38 -0.37 2.57
C MET A 241 -26.52 -1.75 3.22
N PHE A 242 -25.66 -2.09 4.18
CA PHE A 242 -25.79 -3.34 4.92
C PHE A 242 -27.14 -3.43 5.65
N ASN A 243 -27.63 -4.64 5.81
CA ASN A 243 -28.90 -4.92 6.46
C ASN A 243 -28.78 -6.12 7.43
N GLY A 244 -29.94 -6.54 7.99
CA GLY A 244 -30.00 -7.67 8.88
C GLY A 244 -29.66 -7.34 10.33
N LEU A 245 -29.26 -8.34 11.07
CA LEU A 245 -28.90 -8.27 12.48
C LEU A 245 -27.41 -8.27 12.66
N VAL A 246 -26.94 -7.58 13.68
CA VAL A 246 -25.54 -7.62 14.12
C VAL A 246 -25.48 -8.03 15.59
N SER A 247 -24.42 -8.68 15.99
CA SER A 247 -24.24 -9.03 17.39
C SER A 247 -23.90 -7.82 18.26
N LYS A 248 -24.16 -7.93 19.54
CA LYS A 248 -23.81 -6.91 20.54
C LYS A 248 -22.30 -6.68 20.63
N ASN A 249 -21.49 -7.69 20.33
CA ASN A 249 -20.03 -7.56 20.41
C ASN A 249 -19.52 -6.75 19.21
N LEU A 250 -19.98 -7.08 18.00
CA LEU A 250 -19.61 -6.34 16.79
C LEU A 250 -20.09 -4.87 16.83
N SER A 251 -21.30 -4.63 17.35
CA SER A 251 -21.84 -3.26 17.43
C SER A 251 -21.01 -2.32 18.33
N LYS A 252 -20.23 -2.86 19.26
CA LYS A 252 -19.35 -2.07 20.13
C LYS A 252 -18.06 -1.62 19.44
N LEU A 253 -17.68 -2.27 18.35
CA LEU A 253 -16.45 -1.98 17.60
C LEU A 253 -16.63 -0.85 16.60
N ASP A 254 -17.88 -0.52 16.22
CA ASP A 254 -18.20 0.55 15.26
C ASP A 254 -18.59 1.82 16.03
N THR A 255 -17.74 2.85 15.93
CA THR A 255 -17.89 4.13 16.64
C THR A 255 -19.12 4.94 16.19
N LEU A 256 -19.69 4.63 15.02
CA LEU A 256 -20.87 5.29 14.46
C LEU A 256 -22.13 4.45 14.62
N ASN A 257 -22.12 3.49 15.56
CA ASN A 257 -23.26 2.62 15.89
C ASN A 257 -23.86 1.90 14.66
N MET A 258 -23.03 1.56 13.69
CA MET A 258 -23.46 0.89 12.44
C MET A 258 -24.62 1.62 11.75
N THR A 259 -24.48 2.92 11.57
CA THR A 259 -25.43 3.74 10.83
C THR A 259 -25.34 3.40 9.34
N MET A 260 -26.43 2.87 8.77
CA MET A 260 -26.54 2.54 7.34
C MET A 260 -27.32 3.62 6.60
N VAL A 261 -27.13 3.68 5.29
CA VAL A 261 -27.84 4.63 4.40
C VAL A 261 -28.56 3.82 3.33
N ASN A 262 -29.85 4.05 3.15
CA ASN A 262 -30.60 3.41 2.07
C ASN A 262 -30.36 4.12 0.72
N GLU A 263 -30.94 3.57 -0.36
CA GLU A 263 -30.82 4.12 -1.72
C GLU A 263 -31.32 5.58 -1.84
N GLN A 264 -32.21 6.01 -0.95
CA GLN A 264 -32.74 7.37 -0.89
C GLN A 264 -31.92 8.30 0.00
N GLY A 265 -30.78 7.83 0.56
CA GLY A 265 -29.93 8.60 1.46
C GLY A 265 -30.46 8.73 2.88
N VAL A 266 -31.50 7.94 3.27
CA VAL A 266 -32.06 7.97 4.63
C VAL A 266 -31.22 7.08 5.54
N ALA A 267 -30.76 7.65 6.66
CA ALA A 267 -29.96 6.92 7.64
C ALA A 267 -30.84 5.98 8.50
N THR A 268 -30.37 4.76 8.69
CA THR A 268 -30.96 3.75 9.56
C THR A 268 -29.85 3.07 10.38
N THR A 269 -30.18 2.54 11.55
CA THR A 269 -29.22 1.79 12.36
C THR A 269 -29.51 0.30 12.25
N LEU A 270 -28.48 -0.52 12.10
CA LEU A 270 -28.64 -1.98 12.11
C LEU A 270 -29.19 -2.45 13.46
N LYS A 271 -30.08 -3.41 13.40
CA LYS A 271 -30.68 -3.99 14.62
C LYS A 271 -29.66 -4.88 15.31
N VAL A 272 -29.44 -4.63 16.61
CA VAL A 272 -28.53 -5.46 17.41
C VAL A 272 -29.31 -6.69 17.90
N ASN A 273 -28.79 -7.88 17.67
CA ASN A 273 -29.30 -9.10 18.24
C ASN A 273 -28.92 -9.19 19.72
N ILE A 274 -29.91 -9.26 20.58
CA ILE A 274 -29.74 -9.31 22.05
C ILE A 274 -29.51 -10.75 22.52
N ASP A 275 -30.00 -11.74 21.78
CA ASP A 275 -29.95 -13.17 22.16
C ASP A 275 -28.77 -13.89 21.47
N LYS A 276 -27.77 -14.29 22.27
CA LYS A 276 -26.61 -15.08 21.79
C LYS A 276 -27.00 -16.45 21.20
N ASN A 277 -28.14 -17.00 21.55
CA ASN A 277 -28.56 -18.36 21.17
C ASN A 277 -29.31 -18.45 19.85
N SER A 278 -29.80 -17.33 19.29
CA SER A 278 -30.55 -17.34 18.04
C SER A 278 -29.68 -17.11 16.78
N ALA A 279 -28.44 -16.71 16.93
CA ALA A 279 -27.54 -16.45 15.81
C ALA A 279 -27.07 -17.71 15.07
N PHE A 280 -27.08 -18.87 15.73
CA PHE A 280 -26.60 -20.15 15.17
C PHE A 280 -27.69 -21.01 14.52
N ALA A 281 -28.97 -20.60 14.60
CA ALA A 281 -30.10 -21.40 14.10
C ALA A 281 -30.56 -21.01 12.69
N ALA A 282 -29.94 -20.05 12.03
CA ALA A 282 -30.37 -19.52 10.74
C ALA A 282 -29.61 -20.06 9.53
N ASP A 283 -28.62 -20.93 9.74
CA ASP A 283 -27.73 -21.49 8.70
C ASP A 283 -27.92 -23.01 8.47
N GLU A 284 -29.12 -23.60 8.80
CA GLU A 284 -29.51 -24.94 8.37
C GLU A 284 -30.49 -24.95 7.19
#